data_59872d15cd5b2c2bbf16e7419a2b5ffa
#
_entry.id   59872d15cd5b2c2bbf16e7419a2b5ffa
#
_cell.length_a   1.000
_cell.length_b   1.000
_cell.length_c   1.000
_cell.angle_alpha   90.00
_cell.angle_beta   90.00
_cell.angle_gamma   90.00
#
_symmetry.space_group_name_H-M   'P 1'
#
loop_
_entity.id
_entity.type
_entity.pdbx_description
1 polymer ?
#
loop_
_entity_poly.entity_id
_entity_poly.type
_entity_poly.pdbx_seq_one_letter_code
_entity_poly.pdbx_strand_id
1 'polypeptide(L)'
;SMVASDAITMGFAALSIAIVTAVLRKEWTLLCFDEKFGAVQGWPVLWLDVILMAMVAIVTVIALQSVGLVLAVAMLIIPAACARYWTTKITTMLIAAALIGCLSGWLGAVVSALVPRMPTGPIIVLICGFWFIVSFVAGPIDGLLVRQVSRFRLNRRIAMQHILRAMWEVCEDENISEFTLEEIVQTRSWSKRLVANLLSRCSKYNYATRTHKNVWRLTEKGSAEAARIVRNHRLWEMYLITYADIAPTHVDRDADMIEHVLGRGLVAKL
;
A
#
# COMPACT_ATOMS: atom_id res chain seq x y z
N SER A 1 -24.78 -29.30 -21.54
CA SER A 1 -25.90 -28.82 -20.69
C SER A 1 -25.72 -29.36 -19.29
N MET A 2 -25.55 -28.49 -18.32
CA MET A 2 -25.55 -28.88 -16.91
C MET A 2 -26.92 -29.53 -16.59
N VAL A 3 -26.89 -30.73 -16.05
CA VAL A 3 -28.10 -31.40 -15.59
C VAL A 3 -28.47 -30.81 -14.22
N ALA A 4 -29.77 -30.74 -13.89
CA ALA A 4 -30.23 -30.19 -12.61
C ALA A 4 -29.55 -30.86 -11.38
N SER A 5 -29.21 -32.16 -11.49
CA SER A 5 -28.44 -32.89 -10.49
C SER A 5 -27.06 -32.30 -10.22
N ASP A 6 -26.36 -31.82 -11.27
CA ASP A 6 -25.02 -31.24 -11.14
C ASP A 6 -25.06 -29.89 -10.39
N ALA A 7 -26.09 -29.07 -10.67
CA ALA A 7 -26.30 -27.81 -9.97
C ALA A 7 -26.60 -28.01 -8.47
N ILE A 8 -27.36 -29.05 -8.13
CA ILE A 8 -27.67 -29.39 -6.73
C ILE A 8 -26.42 -29.87 -6.00
N THR A 9 -25.66 -30.78 -6.62
CA THR A 9 -24.40 -31.29 -6.00
C THR A 9 -23.38 -30.18 -5.77
N MET A 10 -23.23 -29.24 -6.74
CA MET A 10 -22.38 -28.07 -6.58
C MET A 10 -22.86 -27.13 -5.46
N GLY A 11 -24.21 -26.92 -5.37
CA GLY A 11 -24.77 -26.11 -4.31
C GLY A 11 -24.52 -26.70 -2.92
N PHE A 12 -24.67 -28.02 -2.75
CA PHE A 12 -24.31 -28.69 -1.50
C PHE A 12 -22.80 -28.61 -1.18
N ALA A 13 -21.94 -28.81 -2.17
CA ALA A 13 -20.51 -28.67 -2.00
C ALA A 13 -20.11 -27.23 -1.59
N ALA A 14 -20.66 -26.25 -2.25
CA ALA A 14 -20.41 -24.83 -1.93
C ALA A 14 -20.89 -24.48 -0.51
N LEU A 15 -22.09 -24.96 -0.11
CA LEU A 15 -22.64 -24.71 1.22
C LEU A 15 -21.80 -25.38 2.31
N SER A 16 -21.40 -26.66 2.11
CA SER A 16 -20.57 -27.38 3.07
C SER A 16 -19.21 -26.71 3.27
N ILE A 17 -18.57 -26.27 2.19
CA ILE A 17 -17.29 -25.55 2.22
C ILE A 17 -17.44 -24.20 2.94
N ALA A 18 -18.53 -23.46 2.66
CA ALA A 18 -18.80 -22.19 3.33
C ALA A 18 -18.98 -22.38 4.85
N ILE A 19 -19.69 -23.44 5.27
CA ILE A 19 -19.90 -23.78 6.69
C ILE A 19 -18.56 -24.13 7.34
N VAL A 20 -17.78 -25.02 6.75
CA VAL A 20 -16.45 -25.43 7.30
C VAL A 20 -15.52 -24.22 7.39
N THR A 21 -15.49 -23.36 6.37
CA THR A 21 -14.72 -22.13 6.37
C THR A 21 -15.15 -21.16 7.47
N ALA A 22 -16.46 -21.02 7.68
CA ALA A 22 -17.00 -20.15 8.73
C ALA A 22 -16.67 -20.65 10.14
N VAL A 23 -16.75 -21.98 10.36
CA VAL A 23 -16.44 -22.63 11.64
C VAL A 23 -14.95 -22.53 11.95
N LEU A 24 -14.10 -22.93 11.01
CA LEU A 24 -12.62 -22.97 11.20
C LEU A 24 -11.91 -21.67 10.87
N ARG A 25 -12.66 -20.58 10.74
CA ARG A 25 -12.12 -19.26 10.35
C ARG A 25 -11.05 -18.76 11.31
N LYS A 26 -11.23 -18.92 12.62
CA LYS A 26 -10.32 -18.44 13.64
C LYS A 26 -9.01 -19.23 13.62
N GLU A 27 -9.12 -20.54 13.51
CA GLU A 27 -8.02 -21.48 13.47
C GLU A 27 -7.16 -21.29 12.24
N TRP A 28 -7.77 -21.14 11.07
CA TRP A 28 -7.06 -20.84 9.83
C TRP A 28 -6.44 -19.45 9.81
N THR A 29 -7.09 -18.47 10.45
CA THR A 29 -6.47 -17.15 10.60
C THR A 29 -5.17 -17.26 11.42
N LEU A 30 -5.18 -18.02 12.50
CA LEU A 30 -3.99 -18.28 13.32
C LEU A 30 -2.91 -18.99 12.53
N LEU A 31 -3.25 -20.05 11.80
CA LEU A 31 -2.35 -20.81 10.96
C LEU A 31 -1.66 -19.94 9.89
N CYS A 32 -2.42 -19.07 9.22
CA CYS A 32 -1.89 -18.21 8.18
C CYS A 32 -0.93 -17.11 8.68
N PHE A 33 -1.06 -16.67 9.94
CA PHE A 33 -0.21 -15.62 10.49
C PHE A 33 0.97 -16.14 11.29
N ASP A 34 0.77 -17.17 12.11
CA ASP A 34 1.81 -17.73 12.98
C ASP A 34 1.53 -19.21 13.29
N GLU A 35 2.03 -20.05 12.40
CA GLU A 35 1.95 -21.51 12.54
C GLU A 35 2.64 -22.01 13.82
N LYS A 36 3.80 -21.41 14.16
CA LYS A 36 4.58 -21.81 15.34
C LYS A 36 3.85 -21.50 16.63
N PHE A 37 3.22 -20.32 16.69
CA PHE A 37 2.42 -19.92 17.84
C PHE A 37 1.19 -20.84 18.01
N GLY A 38 0.53 -21.21 16.91
CA GLY A 38 -0.56 -22.19 16.92
C GLY A 38 -0.12 -23.55 17.50
N ALA A 39 1.03 -24.05 17.08
CA ALA A 39 1.58 -25.32 17.56
C ALA A 39 1.91 -25.25 19.08
N VAL A 40 2.48 -24.15 19.57
CA VAL A 40 2.78 -23.95 20.99
C VAL A 40 1.52 -23.90 21.86
N GLN A 41 0.40 -23.39 21.31
CA GLN A 41 -0.89 -23.42 21.98
C GLN A 41 -1.60 -24.77 21.97
N GLY A 42 -1.00 -25.80 21.36
CA GLY A 42 -1.55 -27.15 21.31
C GLY A 42 -2.59 -27.37 20.21
N TRP A 43 -2.70 -26.44 19.23
CA TRP A 43 -3.58 -26.67 18.08
C TRP A 43 -3.00 -27.73 17.15
N PRO A 44 -3.84 -28.61 16.59
CA PRO A 44 -3.39 -29.63 15.63
C PRO A 44 -3.15 -29.01 14.24
N VAL A 45 -2.09 -28.20 14.12
CA VAL A 45 -1.74 -27.42 12.93
C VAL A 45 -1.70 -28.28 11.68
N LEU A 46 -1.09 -29.46 11.75
CA LEU A 46 -0.98 -30.41 10.62
C LEU A 46 -2.36 -30.84 10.11
N TRP A 47 -3.32 -31.14 11.00
CA TRP A 47 -4.66 -31.52 10.59
C TRP A 47 -5.44 -30.36 9.98
N LEU A 48 -5.28 -29.14 10.51
CA LEU A 48 -5.89 -27.92 9.95
C LEU A 48 -5.39 -27.64 8.55
N ASP A 49 -4.08 -27.82 8.31
CA ASP A 49 -3.47 -27.64 6.98
C ASP A 49 -3.96 -28.70 5.99
N VAL A 50 -3.98 -29.97 6.41
CA VAL A 50 -4.52 -31.08 5.59
C VAL A 50 -5.97 -30.85 5.22
N ILE A 51 -6.82 -30.39 6.15
CA ILE A 51 -8.22 -30.07 5.87
C ILE A 51 -8.33 -28.95 4.85
N LEU A 52 -7.53 -27.89 4.99
CA LEU A 52 -7.49 -26.75 4.07
C LEU A 52 -7.09 -27.21 2.65
N MET A 53 -6.00 -27.98 2.55
CA MET A 53 -5.52 -28.51 1.28
C MET A 53 -6.54 -29.47 0.62
N ALA A 54 -7.14 -30.34 1.42
CA ALA A 54 -8.20 -31.24 0.93
C ALA A 54 -9.41 -30.48 0.39
N MET A 55 -9.85 -29.43 1.08
CA MET A 55 -10.93 -28.56 0.60
C MET A 55 -10.59 -27.90 -0.73
N VAL A 56 -9.40 -27.32 -0.86
CA VAL A 56 -8.94 -26.70 -2.11
C VAL A 56 -8.91 -27.73 -3.24
N ALA A 57 -8.39 -28.94 -2.97
CA ALA A 57 -8.36 -30.02 -3.95
C ALA A 57 -9.76 -30.45 -4.40
N ILE A 58 -10.70 -30.65 -3.47
CA ILE A 58 -12.08 -31.00 -3.78
C ILE A 58 -12.76 -29.94 -4.64
N VAL A 59 -12.65 -28.66 -4.25
CA VAL A 59 -13.20 -27.53 -5.02
C VAL A 59 -12.62 -27.51 -6.43
N THR A 60 -11.31 -27.69 -6.55
CA THR A 60 -10.63 -27.65 -7.85
C THR A 60 -11.08 -28.79 -8.75
N VAL A 61 -11.20 -30.01 -8.22
CA VAL A 61 -11.68 -31.17 -9.00
C VAL A 61 -13.12 -30.96 -9.49
N ILE A 62 -14.03 -30.53 -8.59
CA ILE A 62 -15.42 -30.24 -8.96
C ILE A 62 -15.51 -29.14 -10.03
N ALA A 63 -14.72 -28.07 -9.86
CA ALA A 63 -14.69 -26.97 -10.80
C ALA A 63 -14.13 -27.39 -12.17
N LEU A 64 -13.08 -28.21 -12.21
CA LEU A 64 -12.49 -28.73 -13.45
C LEU A 64 -13.48 -29.54 -14.25
N GLN A 65 -14.24 -30.43 -13.60
CA GLN A 65 -15.23 -31.28 -14.26
C GLN A 65 -16.41 -30.48 -14.84
N SER A 66 -16.78 -29.39 -14.18
CA SER A 66 -17.99 -28.63 -14.49
C SER A 66 -17.79 -27.51 -15.49
N VAL A 67 -16.69 -26.77 -15.37
CA VAL A 67 -16.48 -25.48 -16.06
C VAL A 67 -15.15 -25.43 -16.85
N GLY A 68 -14.30 -26.41 -16.66
CA GLY A 68 -13.00 -26.51 -17.32
C GLY A 68 -11.87 -25.73 -16.63
N LEU A 69 -10.63 -26.03 -17.03
CA LEU A 69 -9.41 -25.61 -16.36
C LEU A 69 -9.27 -24.08 -16.22
N VAL A 70 -9.45 -23.36 -17.33
CA VAL A 70 -9.19 -21.92 -17.39
C VAL A 70 -10.10 -21.14 -16.43
N LEU A 71 -11.40 -21.46 -16.45
CA LEU A 71 -12.35 -20.80 -15.58
C LEU A 71 -12.16 -21.21 -14.12
N ALA A 72 -11.88 -22.48 -13.84
CA ALA A 72 -11.64 -22.96 -12.48
C ALA A 72 -10.45 -22.23 -11.81
N VAL A 73 -9.32 -22.13 -12.51
CA VAL A 73 -8.12 -21.42 -12.00
C VAL A 73 -8.39 -19.91 -11.86
N ALA A 74 -9.04 -19.30 -12.84
CA ALA A 74 -9.37 -17.88 -12.80
C ALA A 74 -10.27 -17.54 -11.60
N MET A 75 -11.33 -18.33 -11.36
CA MET A 75 -12.27 -18.13 -10.25
C MET A 75 -11.65 -18.41 -8.87
N LEU A 76 -10.63 -19.25 -8.79
CA LEU A 76 -9.92 -19.51 -7.56
C LEU A 76 -9.01 -18.35 -7.16
N ILE A 77 -8.30 -17.73 -8.12
CA ILE A 77 -7.25 -16.76 -7.85
C ILE A 77 -7.76 -15.32 -7.93
N ILE A 78 -8.48 -14.96 -8.98
CA ILE A 78 -8.80 -13.55 -9.29
C ILE A 78 -9.67 -12.89 -8.22
N PRO A 79 -10.77 -13.48 -7.72
CA PRO A 79 -11.62 -12.85 -6.71
C PRO A 79 -10.88 -12.60 -5.38
N ALA A 80 -10.01 -13.55 -4.97
CA ALA A 80 -9.20 -13.41 -3.77
C ALA A 80 -8.15 -12.29 -3.93
N ALA A 81 -7.49 -12.23 -5.09
CA ALA A 81 -6.55 -11.17 -5.42
C ALA A 81 -7.24 -9.79 -5.46
N CYS A 82 -8.43 -9.69 -6.03
CA CYS A 82 -9.23 -8.45 -6.00
C CYS A 82 -9.53 -8.01 -4.57
N ALA A 83 -10.02 -8.91 -3.72
CA ALA A 83 -10.41 -8.62 -2.34
C ALA A 83 -9.24 -8.06 -1.50
N ARG A 84 -8.01 -8.51 -1.76
CA ARG A 84 -6.81 -8.04 -1.08
C ARG A 84 -6.54 -6.54 -1.26
N TYR A 85 -6.92 -5.96 -2.38
CA TYR A 85 -6.77 -4.53 -2.62
C TYR A 85 -7.76 -3.67 -1.82
N TRP A 86 -8.85 -4.27 -1.31
CA TRP A 86 -9.91 -3.57 -0.60
C TRP A 86 -9.83 -3.69 0.92
N THR A 87 -9.20 -4.76 1.44
CA THR A 87 -9.17 -5.00 2.89
C THR A 87 -7.94 -5.79 3.33
N THR A 88 -7.49 -5.50 4.57
CA THR A 88 -6.41 -6.24 5.26
C THR A 88 -6.96 -7.30 6.23
N LYS A 89 -8.26 -7.26 6.54
CA LYS A 89 -8.88 -8.21 7.48
C LYS A 89 -9.32 -9.47 6.73
N ILE A 90 -8.82 -10.64 7.13
CA ILE A 90 -9.13 -11.93 6.48
C ILE A 90 -10.61 -12.17 6.34
N THR A 91 -11.41 -11.91 7.38
CA THR A 91 -12.88 -12.12 7.32
C THR A 91 -13.54 -11.29 6.23
N THR A 92 -13.21 -10.00 6.16
CA THR A 92 -13.77 -9.09 5.15
C THR A 92 -13.27 -9.47 3.76
N MET A 93 -12.01 -9.95 3.67
CA MET A 93 -11.40 -10.43 2.42
C MET A 93 -12.14 -11.67 1.88
N LEU A 94 -12.47 -12.64 2.74
CA LEU A 94 -13.25 -13.81 2.34
C LEU A 94 -14.64 -13.43 1.81
N ILE A 95 -15.35 -12.54 2.52
CA ILE A 95 -16.65 -12.05 2.09
C ILE A 95 -16.54 -11.29 0.76
N ALA A 96 -15.58 -10.40 0.64
CA ALA A 96 -15.38 -9.63 -0.59
C ALA A 96 -15.01 -10.54 -1.78
N ALA A 97 -14.14 -11.54 -1.57
CA ALA A 97 -13.80 -12.52 -2.61
C ALA A 97 -15.01 -13.33 -3.05
N ALA A 98 -15.83 -13.81 -2.09
CA ALA A 98 -17.05 -14.53 -2.38
C ALA A 98 -18.04 -13.68 -3.18
N LEU A 99 -18.26 -12.41 -2.80
CA LEU A 99 -19.14 -11.49 -3.51
C LEU A 99 -18.64 -11.19 -4.93
N ILE A 100 -17.35 -10.92 -5.11
CA ILE A 100 -16.75 -10.67 -6.43
C ILE A 100 -16.88 -11.92 -7.31
N GLY A 101 -16.63 -13.10 -6.77
CA GLY A 101 -16.79 -14.36 -7.49
C GLY A 101 -18.23 -14.62 -7.91
N CYS A 102 -19.19 -14.49 -6.99
CA CYS A 102 -20.63 -14.63 -7.28
C CYS A 102 -21.11 -13.63 -8.34
N LEU A 103 -20.75 -12.35 -8.19
CA LEU A 103 -21.12 -11.31 -9.15
C LEU A 103 -20.52 -11.56 -10.54
N SER A 104 -19.27 -11.99 -10.60
CA SER A 104 -18.62 -12.31 -11.87
C SER A 104 -19.26 -13.50 -12.56
N GLY A 105 -19.58 -14.56 -11.81
CA GLY A 105 -20.28 -15.72 -12.33
C GLY A 105 -21.69 -15.39 -12.83
N TRP A 106 -22.46 -14.64 -12.02
CA TRP A 106 -23.81 -14.21 -12.39
C TRP A 106 -23.82 -13.30 -13.62
N LEU A 107 -23.01 -12.23 -13.63
CA LEU A 107 -22.92 -11.32 -14.76
C LEU A 107 -22.44 -12.04 -16.04
N GLY A 108 -21.46 -12.94 -15.90
CA GLY A 108 -20.97 -13.70 -17.04
C GLY A 108 -22.01 -14.65 -17.65
N ALA A 109 -22.82 -15.29 -16.79
CA ALA A 109 -23.92 -16.13 -17.24
C ALA A 109 -25.01 -15.29 -17.94
N VAL A 110 -25.38 -14.14 -17.38
CA VAL A 110 -26.38 -13.23 -17.99
C VAL A 110 -25.88 -12.72 -19.35
N VAL A 111 -24.65 -12.24 -19.43
CA VAL A 111 -24.07 -11.73 -20.71
C VAL A 111 -24.04 -12.85 -21.77
N SER A 112 -23.60 -14.04 -21.38
CA SER A 112 -23.59 -15.19 -22.28
C SER A 112 -24.97 -15.61 -22.78
N ALA A 113 -25.99 -15.47 -21.93
CA ALA A 113 -27.40 -15.78 -22.31
C ALA A 113 -27.97 -14.74 -23.28
N LEU A 114 -27.55 -13.47 -23.17
CA LEU A 114 -28.03 -12.38 -24.03
C LEU A 114 -27.36 -12.37 -25.41
N VAL A 115 -26.15 -12.89 -25.54
CA VAL A 115 -25.40 -12.87 -26.79
C VAL A 115 -25.31 -14.27 -27.39
N PRO A 116 -25.97 -14.55 -28.52
CA PRO A 116 -25.97 -15.88 -29.15
C PRO A 116 -24.53 -16.33 -29.51
N ARG A 117 -24.24 -17.62 -29.30
CA ARG A 117 -22.96 -18.28 -29.65
C ARG A 117 -21.74 -17.84 -28.84
N MET A 118 -21.90 -17.12 -27.74
CA MET A 118 -20.77 -16.81 -26.86
C MET A 118 -20.56 -17.87 -25.78
N PRO A 119 -19.33 -18.39 -25.59
CA PRO A 119 -19.04 -19.37 -24.56
C PRO A 119 -19.04 -18.70 -23.17
N THR A 120 -19.74 -19.24 -22.20
CA THR A 120 -19.90 -18.68 -20.84
C THR A 120 -18.57 -18.59 -20.08
N GLY A 121 -17.71 -19.60 -20.18
CA GLY A 121 -16.45 -19.64 -19.46
C GLY A 121 -15.52 -18.44 -19.71
N PRO A 122 -15.15 -18.16 -20.97
CA PRO A 122 -14.32 -17.02 -21.32
C PRO A 122 -14.93 -15.67 -20.91
N ILE A 123 -16.26 -15.50 -20.98
CA ILE A 123 -16.93 -14.25 -20.58
C ILE A 123 -16.77 -14.02 -19.07
N ILE A 124 -16.99 -15.05 -18.25
CA ILE A 124 -16.78 -14.95 -16.81
C ILE A 124 -15.36 -14.56 -16.48
N VAL A 125 -14.37 -15.16 -17.15
CA VAL A 125 -12.94 -14.83 -16.97
C VAL A 125 -12.65 -13.36 -17.34
N LEU A 126 -13.23 -12.87 -18.42
CA LEU A 126 -13.08 -11.45 -18.81
C LEU A 126 -13.69 -10.51 -17.76
N ILE A 127 -14.85 -10.84 -17.22
CA ILE A 127 -15.48 -10.03 -16.16
C ILE A 127 -14.64 -10.07 -14.87
N CYS A 128 -14.12 -11.23 -14.49
CA CYS A 128 -13.16 -11.35 -13.38
C CYS A 128 -11.92 -10.49 -13.63
N GLY A 129 -11.36 -10.54 -14.84
CA GLY A 129 -10.23 -9.72 -15.25
C GLY A 129 -10.53 -8.21 -15.16
N PHE A 130 -11.73 -7.80 -15.58
CA PHE A 130 -12.17 -6.42 -15.43
C PHE A 130 -12.24 -5.99 -13.95
N TRP A 131 -12.84 -6.81 -13.07
CA TRP A 131 -12.84 -6.55 -11.63
C TRP A 131 -11.44 -6.48 -11.04
N PHE A 132 -10.52 -7.31 -11.54
CA PHE A 132 -9.11 -7.27 -11.13
C PHE A 132 -8.46 -5.93 -11.52
N ILE A 133 -8.63 -5.47 -12.75
CA ILE A 133 -8.08 -4.19 -13.20
C ILE A 133 -8.64 -3.04 -12.38
N VAL A 134 -9.96 -3.02 -12.14
CA VAL A 134 -10.61 -2.01 -11.30
C VAL A 134 -10.03 -2.03 -9.88
N SER A 135 -9.91 -3.20 -9.26
CA SER A 135 -9.35 -3.34 -7.91
C SER A 135 -7.88 -2.95 -7.85
N PHE A 136 -7.09 -3.32 -8.85
CA PHE A 136 -5.68 -2.97 -8.95
C PHE A 136 -5.44 -1.46 -9.08
N VAL A 137 -6.28 -0.77 -9.86
CA VAL A 137 -6.17 0.67 -10.07
C VAL A 137 -6.76 1.45 -8.89
N ALA A 138 -7.99 1.12 -8.47
CA ALA A 138 -8.78 1.90 -7.52
C ALA A 138 -8.74 1.38 -6.08
N GLY A 139 -8.09 0.25 -5.81
CA GLY A 139 -8.03 -0.35 -4.46
C GLY A 139 -7.51 0.62 -3.40
N PRO A 140 -8.22 0.79 -2.26
CA PRO A 140 -7.89 1.81 -1.27
C PRO A 140 -6.64 1.50 -0.46
N ILE A 141 -6.19 0.23 -0.40
CA ILE A 141 -5.04 -0.19 0.41
C ILE A 141 -3.75 -0.18 -0.41
N ASP A 142 -3.74 -0.90 -1.53
CA ASP A 142 -2.55 -1.15 -2.33
C ASP A 142 -2.72 -0.81 -3.81
N GLY A 143 -3.81 -0.13 -4.17
CA GLY A 143 -4.10 0.26 -5.55
C GLY A 143 -3.06 1.24 -6.13
N LEU A 144 -2.88 1.18 -7.44
CA LEU A 144 -1.92 2.03 -8.16
C LEU A 144 -2.13 3.51 -7.88
N LEU A 145 -3.38 3.98 -7.90
CA LEU A 145 -3.70 5.38 -7.64
C LEU A 145 -3.29 5.81 -6.22
N VAL A 146 -3.58 4.98 -5.21
CA VAL A 146 -3.23 5.27 -3.81
C VAL A 146 -1.72 5.30 -3.64
N ARG A 147 -0.99 4.34 -4.22
CA ARG A 147 0.48 4.31 -4.20
C ARG A 147 1.09 5.55 -4.85
N GLN A 148 0.59 5.94 -6.03
CA GLN A 148 1.07 7.14 -6.73
C GLN A 148 0.80 8.41 -5.91
N VAL A 149 -0.43 8.59 -5.43
CA VAL A 149 -0.79 9.76 -4.61
C VAL A 149 0.03 9.81 -3.32
N SER A 150 0.23 8.67 -2.65
CA SER A 150 1.05 8.59 -1.44
C SER A 150 2.51 8.94 -1.72
N ARG A 151 3.09 8.41 -2.80
CA ARG A 151 4.45 8.77 -3.24
C ARG A 151 4.57 10.26 -3.57
N PHE A 152 3.60 10.83 -4.30
CA PHE A 152 3.59 12.28 -4.59
C PHE A 152 3.49 13.12 -3.33
N ARG A 153 2.64 12.72 -2.36
CA ARG A 153 2.51 13.42 -1.08
C ARG A 153 3.80 13.34 -0.27
N LEU A 154 4.40 12.15 -0.21
CA LEU A 154 5.66 11.92 0.49
C LEU A 154 6.79 12.74 -0.14
N ASN A 155 7.00 12.65 -1.45
CA ASN A 155 8.03 13.41 -2.15
C ASN A 155 7.84 14.94 -1.99
N ARG A 156 6.58 15.41 -2.00
CA ARG A 156 6.29 16.82 -1.72
C ARG A 156 6.65 17.24 -0.30
N ARG A 157 6.41 16.38 0.69
CA ARG A 157 6.75 16.63 2.08
C ARG A 157 8.26 16.65 2.27
N ILE A 158 8.95 15.67 1.71
CA ILE A 158 10.42 15.58 1.72
C ILE A 158 11.03 16.83 1.07
N ALA A 159 10.59 17.21 -0.12
CA ALA A 159 11.07 18.42 -0.79
C ALA A 159 10.83 19.70 0.03
N MET A 160 9.71 19.78 0.77
CA MET A 160 9.44 20.91 1.67
C MET A 160 10.38 20.92 2.88
N GLN A 161 10.71 19.77 3.44
CA GLN A 161 11.67 19.67 4.55
C GLN A 161 13.07 20.05 4.11
N HIS A 162 13.51 19.57 2.95
CA HIS A 162 14.81 19.93 2.39
C HIS A 162 14.95 21.43 2.09
N ILE A 163 13.90 22.06 1.53
CA ILE A 163 14.00 23.52 1.27
C ILE A 163 14.00 24.33 2.57
N LEU A 164 13.22 23.92 3.59
CA LEU A 164 13.24 24.59 4.90
C LEU A 164 14.60 24.43 5.59
N ARG A 165 15.22 23.25 5.50
CA ARG A 165 16.57 23.00 6.01
C ARG A 165 17.58 23.87 5.27
N ALA A 166 17.56 23.90 3.94
CA ALA A 166 18.48 24.72 3.17
C ALA A 166 18.35 26.24 3.48
N MET A 167 17.11 26.73 3.63
CA MET A 167 16.87 28.12 4.06
C MET A 167 17.46 28.40 5.44
N TRP A 168 17.33 27.45 6.38
CA TRP A 168 17.90 27.59 7.71
C TRP A 168 19.42 27.58 7.69
N GLU A 169 20.05 26.66 6.96
CA GLU A 169 21.50 26.55 6.81
C GLU A 169 22.10 27.86 6.25
N VAL A 170 21.51 28.41 5.19
CA VAL A 170 21.94 29.70 4.63
C VAL A 170 21.81 30.84 5.66
N CYS A 171 20.71 30.89 6.42
CA CYS A 171 20.54 31.92 7.45
C CYS A 171 21.50 31.74 8.64
N GLU A 172 21.83 30.50 9.04
CA GLU A 172 22.72 30.20 10.17
C GLU A 172 24.18 30.51 9.80
N ASP A 173 24.64 30.11 8.60
CA ASP A 173 26.03 30.26 8.15
C ASP A 173 26.39 31.72 7.91
N GLU A 174 25.51 32.52 7.33
CA GLU A 174 25.78 33.92 6.98
C GLU A 174 25.26 34.92 8.03
N ASN A 175 24.61 34.44 9.09
CA ASN A 175 23.95 35.27 10.12
C ASN A 175 22.99 36.33 9.53
N ILE A 176 22.30 35.98 8.43
CA ILE A 176 21.43 36.87 7.65
C ILE A 176 19.97 36.42 7.87
N SER A 177 19.06 37.39 7.91
CA SER A 177 17.63 37.11 8.03
C SER A 177 16.92 37.00 6.67
N GLU A 178 17.58 37.35 5.59
CA GLU A 178 17.04 37.36 4.23
C GLU A 178 18.00 36.63 3.29
N PHE A 179 17.47 35.85 2.36
CA PHE A 179 18.24 35.05 1.43
C PHE A 179 17.69 35.17 0.01
N THR A 180 18.55 34.95 -0.98
CA THR A 180 18.22 34.95 -2.39
C THR A 180 17.92 33.55 -2.92
N LEU A 181 17.20 33.46 -4.03
CA LEU A 181 16.97 32.19 -4.72
C LEU A 181 18.31 31.57 -5.18
N GLU A 182 19.26 32.40 -5.60
CA GLU A 182 20.57 31.96 -6.08
C GLU A 182 21.40 31.27 -5.00
N GLU A 183 21.41 31.75 -3.78
CA GLU A 183 22.12 31.16 -2.63
C GLU A 183 21.60 29.75 -2.35
N ILE A 184 20.28 29.55 -2.30
CA ILE A 184 19.69 28.22 -2.09
C ILE A 184 20.03 27.26 -3.24
N VAL A 185 20.05 27.75 -4.49
CA VAL A 185 20.41 26.92 -5.65
C VAL A 185 21.86 26.46 -5.57
N GLN A 186 22.76 27.31 -5.08
CA GLN A 186 24.18 26.95 -4.93
C GLN A 186 24.42 25.95 -3.80
N THR A 187 23.72 26.06 -2.69
CA THR A 187 23.91 25.19 -1.51
C THR A 187 23.63 23.71 -1.82
N ARG A 188 22.69 23.40 -2.71
CA ARG A 188 22.26 22.02 -2.95
C ARG A 188 22.20 21.60 -4.43
N SER A 189 22.81 22.34 -5.34
CA SER A 189 22.82 22.05 -6.80
C SER A 189 21.45 21.80 -7.41
N TRP A 190 20.40 22.46 -6.92
CA TRP A 190 19.04 22.31 -7.41
C TRP A 190 18.76 23.18 -8.63
N SER A 191 17.76 22.78 -9.46
CA SER A 191 17.34 23.64 -10.57
C SER A 191 16.57 24.86 -10.07
N LYS A 192 16.82 26.05 -10.68
CA LYS A 192 16.14 27.30 -10.34
C LYS A 192 14.60 27.17 -10.36
N ARG A 193 14.05 26.40 -11.30
CA ARG A 193 12.60 26.16 -11.40
C ARG A 193 12.05 25.37 -10.20
N LEU A 194 12.79 24.37 -9.72
CA LEU A 194 12.41 23.58 -8.55
C LEU A 194 12.36 24.47 -7.30
N VAL A 195 13.44 25.22 -7.04
CA VAL A 195 13.54 26.12 -5.89
C VAL A 195 12.43 27.18 -5.92
N ALA A 196 12.19 27.83 -7.06
CA ALA A 196 11.12 28.82 -7.21
C ALA A 196 9.73 28.24 -6.88
N ASN A 197 9.45 27.02 -7.35
CA ASN A 197 8.19 26.33 -7.04
C ASN A 197 8.09 25.94 -5.56
N LEU A 198 9.17 25.55 -4.92
CA LEU A 198 9.19 25.21 -3.49
C LEU A 198 9.03 26.45 -2.63
N LEU A 199 9.72 27.56 -2.96
CA LEU A 199 9.57 28.85 -2.27
C LEU A 199 8.13 29.40 -2.38
N SER A 200 7.51 29.31 -3.56
CA SER A 200 6.11 29.73 -3.72
C SER A 200 5.15 28.90 -2.84
N ARG A 201 5.46 27.62 -2.64
CA ARG A 201 4.71 26.76 -1.71
C ARG A 201 4.99 27.11 -0.26
N CYS A 202 6.25 27.36 0.12
CA CYS A 202 6.60 27.86 1.45
C CYS A 202 5.81 29.12 1.80
N SER A 203 5.66 30.03 0.84
CA SER A 203 4.83 31.23 1.02
C SER A 203 3.35 30.89 1.23
N LYS A 204 2.79 29.96 0.46
CA LYS A 204 1.39 29.50 0.63
C LYS A 204 1.12 28.87 2.00
N TYR A 205 2.12 28.18 2.60
CA TYR A 205 1.99 27.59 3.94
C TYR A 205 2.44 28.54 5.06
N ASN A 206 2.78 29.78 4.73
CA ASN A 206 3.27 30.79 5.65
C ASN A 206 4.56 30.37 6.38
N TYR A 207 5.48 29.72 5.67
CA TYR A 207 6.82 29.39 6.16
C TYR A 207 7.87 30.40 5.70
N ALA A 208 7.68 31.03 4.55
CA ALA A 208 8.56 32.07 4.01
C ALA A 208 7.73 33.18 3.38
N THR A 209 8.20 34.43 3.47
CA THR A 209 7.62 35.59 2.82
C THR A 209 8.62 36.17 1.82
N ARG A 210 8.08 36.70 0.73
CA ARG A 210 8.89 37.39 -0.27
C ARG A 210 8.97 38.87 0.09
N THR A 211 10.17 39.39 0.38
CA THR A 211 10.42 40.79 0.77
C THR A 211 10.61 41.66 -0.47
N HIS A 212 11.46 41.23 -1.41
CA HIS A 212 11.76 41.94 -2.66
C HIS A 212 11.82 40.97 -3.85
N LYS A 213 12.08 41.50 -5.06
CA LYS A 213 12.25 40.66 -6.25
C LYS A 213 13.45 39.70 -6.03
N ASN A 214 13.19 38.41 -5.89
CA ASN A 214 14.16 37.33 -5.60
C ASN A 214 14.69 37.24 -4.15
N VAL A 215 14.23 38.07 -3.22
CA VAL A 215 14.63 38.03 -1.82
C VAL A 215 13.52 37.46 -0.98
N TRP A 216 13.86 36.50 -0.12
CA TRP A 216 12.95 35.78 0.73
C TRP A 216 13.40 35.85 2.18
N ARG A 217 12.44 35.72 3.08
CA ARG A 217 12.67 35.68 4.53
C ARG A 217 11.82 34.58 5.16
N LEU A 218 12.41 33.86 6.10
CA LEU A 218 11.65 32.91 6.92
C LEU A 218 10.67 33.67 7.83
N THR A 219 9.43 33.16 7.92
CA THR A 219 8.50 33.62 8.93
C THR A 219 8.86 33.02 10.29
N GLU A 220 8.29 33.54 11.36
CA GLU A 220 8.43 32.93 12.70
C GLU A 220 8.04 31.46 12.71
N LYS A 221 6.92 31.11 12.05
CA LYS A 221 6.47 29.73 11.87
C LYS A 221 7.45 28.91 11.02
N GLY A 222 8.01 29.50 9.96
CA GLY A 222 8.99 28.84 9.10
C GLY A 222 10.30 28.57 9.84
N SER A 223 10.77 29.54 10.60
CA SER A 223 11.98 29.39 11.42
C SER A 223 11.82 28.31 12.49
N ALA A 224 10.70 28.28 13.23
CA ALA A 224 10.43 27.25 14.22
C ALA A 224 10.38 25.82 13.59
N GLU A 225 9.73 25.69 12.43
CA GLU A 225 9.66 24.40 11.74
C GLU A 225 11.01 23.97 11.14
N ALA A 226 11.76 24.90 10.57
CA ALA A 226 13.11 24.65 10.06
C ALA A 226 14.07 24.23 11.18
N ALA A 227 14.08 24.96 12.29
CA ALA A 227 14.89 24.61 13.48
C ALA A 227 14.54 23.19 14.00
N ARG A 228 13.26 22.83 14.01
CA ARG A 228 12.81 21.48 14.39
C ARG A 228 13.35 20.41 13.45
N ILE A 229 13.30 20.66 12.14
CA ILE A 229 13.80 19.72 11.11
C ILE A 229 15.31 19.54 11.27
N VAL A 230 16.07 20.62 11.34
CA VAL A 230 17.52 20.59 11.51
C VAL A 230 17.93 19.88 12.80
N ARG A 231 17.24 20.16 13.92
CA ARG A 231 17.51 19.47 15.19
C ARG A 231 17.28 17.95 15.06
N ASN A 232 16.16 17.53 14.46
CA ASN A 232 15.87 16.12 14.27
C ASN A 232 16.95 15.44 13.40
N HIS A 233 17.37 16.10 12.33
CA HIS A 233 18.40 15.57 11.46
C HIS A 233 19.74 15.42 12.20
N ARG A 234 20.18 16.43 12.94
CA ARG A 234 21.42 16.39 13.78
C ARG A 234 21.34 15.30 14.86
N LEU A 235 20.15 15.03 15.44
CA LEU A 235 19.96 13.91 16.36
C LEU A 235 20.15 12.56 15.67
N TRP A 236 19.63 12.41 14.46
CA TRP A 236 19.83 11.18 13.68
C TRP A 236 21.29 10.98 13.28
N GLU A 237 21.98 12.03 12.85
CA GLU A 237 23.43 11.98 12.55
C GLU A 237 24.20 11.50 13.79
N MET A 238 23.93 12.10 14.94
CA MET A 238 24.60 11.76 16.19
C MET A 238 24.32 10.31 16.62
N TYR A 239 23.07 9.86 16.48
CA TYR A 239 22.68 8.47 16.77
C TYR A 239 23.39 7.49 15.84
N LEU A 240 23.45 7.75 14.55
CA LEU A 240 24.11 6.89 13.57
C LEU A 240 25.62 6.81 13.78
N ILE A 241 26.28 7.91 14.12
CA ILE A 241 27.70 7.91 14.47
C ILE A 241 27.96 7.09 15.75
N THR A 242 27.10 7.27 16.77
CA THR A 242 27.33 6.68 18.09
C THR A 242 26.98 5.20 18.17
N TYR A 243 25.90 4.77 17.49
CA TYR A 243 25.33 3.43 17.68
C TYR A 243 25.40 2.53 16.42
N ALA A 244 25.53 3.10 15.23
CA ALA A 244 25.57 2.32 13.99
C ALA A 244 26.94 2.24 13.35
N ASP A 245 27.98 2.85 13.96
CA ASP A 245 29.36 2.87 13.50
C ASP A 245 29.53 3.32 12.02
N ILE A 246 28.66 4.25 11.60
CA ILE A 246 28.67 4.80 10.24
C ILE A 246 29.70 5.94 10.17
N ALA A 247 30.55 5.88 9.14
CA ALA A 247 31.57 6.91 8.93
C ALA A 247 30.94 8.31 8.74
N PRO A 248 31.48 9.37 9.37
CA PRO A 248 30.93 10.74 9.30
C PRO A 248 30.67 11.26 7.88
N THR A 249 31.42 10.77 6.90
CA THR A 249 31.29 11.16 5.48
C THR A 249 30.01 10.67 4.79
N HIS A 250 29.33 9.66 5.33
CA HIS A 250 28.11 9.06 4.76
C HIS A 250 26.86 9.29 5.61
N VAL A 251 27.05 9.77 6.83
CA VAL A 251 25.98 9.93 7.82
C VAL A 251 24.86 10.87 7.37
N ASP A 252 25.16 11.98 6.70
CA ASP A 252 24.17 12.96 6.22
C ASP A 252 23.14 12.29 5.28
N ARG A 253 23.60 11.45 4.35
CA ARG A 253 22.73 10.73 3.41
C ARG A 253 21.87 9.66 4.09
N ASP A 254 22.44 8.95 5.05
CA ASP A 254 21.76 7.86 5.75
C ASP A 254 20.77 8.43 6.78
N ALA A 255 21.12 9.53 7.45
CA ALA A 255 20.21 10.27 8.32
C ALA A 255 18.99 10.82 7.56
N ASP A 256 19.19 11.38 6.36
CA ASP A 256 18.08 11.80 5.48
C ASP A 256 17.12 10.65 5.15
N MET A 257 17.65 9.45 4.82
CA MET A 257 16.81 8.29 4.52
C MET A 257 16.02 7.81 5.74
N ILE A 258 16.65 7.76 6.90
CA ILE A 258 16.06 7.25 8.14
C ILE A 258 15.00 8.23 8.68
N GLU A 259 15.25 9.54 8.67
CA GLU A 259 14.30 10.56 9.14
C GLU A 259 12.94 10.46 8.43
N HIS A 260 12.94 10.12 7.15
CA HIS A 260 11.72 10.03 6.37
C HIS A 260 10.95 8.72 6.55
N VAL A 261 11.62 7.64 6.98
CA VAL A 261 11.03 6.31 7.21
C VAL A 261 10.52 6.18 8.63
N LEU A 262 11.24 6.72 9.62
CA LEU A 262 10.91 6.59 11.03
C LEU A 262 10.04 7.77 11.50
N GLY A 263 8.89 7.44 12.10
CA GLY A 263 7.91 8.42 12.54
C GLY A 263 8.37 9.25 13.75
N ARG A 264 7.67 10.38 13.99
CA ARG A 264 7.91 11.36 15.06
C ARG A 264 8.02 10.75 16.47
N GLY A 265 7.44 9.58 16.72
CA GLY A 265 7.45 8.92 18.03
C GLY A 265 8.80 8.31 18.42
N LEU A 266 9.68 8.01 17.46
CA LEU A 266 11.03 7.50 17.71
C LEU A 266 12.00 8.63 18.07
N VAL A 267 11.88 9.78 17.39
CA VAL A 267 12.70 10.98 17.69
C VAL A 267 12.49 11.49 19.12
N ALA A 268 11.31 11.27 19.70
CA ALA A 268 11.02 11.64 21.10
C ALA A 268 11.68 10.70 22.13
N LYS A 269 12.23 9.56 21.70
CA LYS A 269 12.93 8.59 22.54
C LYS A 269 14.46 8.67 22.42
N LEU A 270 14.96 9.40 21.41
CA LEU A 270 16.36 9.76 21.22
C LEU A 270 16.71 11.01 22.03
#